data_3bf0eb048239b797ebead49b32e8b9db
#
_entry.id   3bf0eb048239b797ebead49b32e8b9db
#
_cell.length_a   1.000
_cell.length_b   1.000
_cell.length_c   1.000
_cell.angle_alpha   90.00
_cell.angle_beta   90.00
_cell.angle_gamma   90.00
#
_symmetry.space_group_name_H-M   'P 1'
#
loop_
_entity.id
_entity.type
_entity.pdbx_description
1 polymer ?
#
loop_
_entity_poly.entity_id
_entity_poly.type
_entity_poly.pdbx_seq_one_letter_code
_entity_poly.pdbx_strand_id
1 'polypeptide(L)'
;MGRGPDERRGMSRVILLDNEAVQALADPAHPKHLRAVSHAQVAVTRKARALPVSIAVPAAVRVEAGRDRTSSSWAFINRLRIADIPLDPGHANAAAGVRNRTRVSVADAHLGAAIGAAYQVTVLTSDPLDMSVVAEGKHIEVVAL
;
A
#
# COMPACT_ATOMS: atom_id res chain seq x y z
N MET A 1 -14.99 -28.25 10.87
CA MET A 1 -14.41 -27.96 9.56
C MET A 1 -13.40 -26.83 9.68
N GLY A 2 -12.19 -27.07 9.21
CA GLY A 2 -11.17 -26.02 9.20
C GLY A 2 -11.50 -24.93 8.18
N ARG A 3 -10.99 -23.73 8.44
CA ARG A 3 -11.11 -22.64 7.48
C ARG A 3 -10.27 -22.94 6.24
N GLY A 4 -10.81 -22.66 5.07
CA GLY A 4 -10.09 -22.81 3.81
C GLY A 4 -9.00 -21.75 3.65
N PRO A 5 -8.10 -21.91 2.65
CA PRO A 5 -7.03 -20.95 2.39
C PRO A 5 -7.56 -19.53 2.18
N ASP A 6 -8.73 -19.37 1.56
CA ASP A 6 -9.32 -18.06 1.28
C ASP A 6 -9.81 -17.38 2.55
N GLU A 7 -10.32 -18.12 3.51
CA GLU A 7 -10.70 -17.57 4.80
C GLU A 7 -9.48 -17.08 5.59
N ARG A 8 -8.35 -17.78 5.49
CA ARG A 8 -7.08 -17.32 6.10
C ARG A 8 -6.60 -16.05 5.46
N ARG A 9 -6.72 -15.91 4.15
CA ARG A 9 -6.40 -14.66 3.45
C ARG A 9 -7.30 -13.53 3.92
N GLY A 10 -8.58 -13.81 4.15
CA GLY A 10 -9.53 -12.83 4.65
C GLY A 10 -9.20 -12.30 6.05
N MET A 11 -8.32 -12.98 6.80
CA MET A 11 -7.85 -12.52 8.11
C MET A 11 -6.51 -11.76 8.03
N SER A 12 -5.87 -11.73 6.85
CA SER A 12 -4.63 -11.00 6.65
C SER A 12 -4.92 -9.51 6.46
N ARG A 13 -4.05 -8.68 7.03
CA ARG A 13 -4.08 -7.24 6.82
C ARG A 13 -2.97 -6.84 5.87
N VAL A 14 -3.30 -5.99 4.91
CA VAL A 14 -2.34 -5.39 3.99
C VAL A 14 -2.25 -3.90 4.27
N ILE A 15 -1.04 -3.40 4.44
CA ILE A 15 -0.78 -1.97 4.53
C ILE A 15 -0.25 -1.53 3.18
N LEU A 16 -1.00 -0.67 2.51
CA LEU A 16 -0.65 -0.12 1.21
C LEU A 16 -0.04 1.26 1.38
N LEU A 17 1.00 1.52 0.61
CA LEU A 17 1.71 2.80 0.60
C LEU A 17 1.32 3.59 -0.64
N ASP A 18 0.95 4.86 -0.44
CA ASP A 18 0.82 5.79 -1.55
C ASP A 18 2.18 6.42 -1.88
N ASN A 19 2.21 7.30 -2.88
CA ASN A 19 3.44 7.96 -3.32
C ASN A 19 4.17 8.67 -2.18
N GLU A 20 3.45 9.48 -1.40
CA GLU A 20 4.05 10.23 -0.30
C GLU A 20 4.59 9.30 0.79
N ALA A 21 3.88 8.21 1.08
CA ALA A 21 4.33 7.23 2.07
C ALA A 21 5.64 6.55 1.62
N VAL A 22 5.75 6.21 0.34
CA VAL A 22 6.99 5.65 -0.21
C VAL A 22 8.14 6.64 -0.07
N GLN A 23 7.91 7.90 -0.43
CA GLN A 23 8.96 8.93 -0.31
C GLN A 23 9.36 9.16 1.14
N ALA A 24 8.39 9.24 2.05
CA ALA A 24 8.65 9.45 3.47
C ALA A 24 9.48 8.30 4.07
N LEU A 25 9.18 7.06 3.71
CA LEU A 25 9.95 5.91 4.18
C LEU A 25 11.36 5.87 3.60
N ALA A 26 11.50 6.24 2.34
CA ALA A 26 12.77 6.10 1.62
C ALA A 26 13.76 7.23 1.93
N ASP A 27 13.30 8.39 2.38
CA ASP A 27 14.13 9.58 2.58
C ASP A 27 14.15 10.01 4.05
N PRO A 28 15.27 9.79 4.76
CA PRO A 28 15.40 10.24 6.15
C PRO A 28 15.25 11.75 6.35
N ALA A 29 15.46 12.55 5.30
CA ALA A 29 15.28 14.00 5.35
C ALA A 29 13.81 14.41 5.15
N HIS A 30 12.94 13.50 4.77
CA HIS A 30 11.53 13.82 4.56
C HIS A 30 10.88 14.21 5.90
N PRO A 31 10.07 15.30 5.95
CA PRO A 31 9.45 15.75 7.20
C PRO A 31 8.61 14.70 7.91
N LYS A 32 8.04 13.76 7.15
CA LYS A 32 7.16 12.71 7.68
C LYS A 32 7.87 11.37 7.85
N HIS A 33 9.19 11.33 7.71
CA HIS A 33 9.96 10.08 7.75
C HIS A 33 9.75 9.31 9.04
N LEU A 34 9.91 9.95 10.18
CA LEU A 34 9.79 9.28 11.49
C LEU A 34 8.38 8.73 11.72
N ARG A 35 7.37 9.46 11.28
CA ARG A 35 5.98 9.02 11.40
C ARG A 35 5.72 7.79 10.52
N ALA A 36 6.19 7.82 9.28
CA ALA A 36 6.04 6.70 8.36
C ALA A 36 6.77 5.45 8.88
N VAL A 37 8.00 5.61 9.36
CA VAL A 37 8.78 4.52 9.95
C VAL A 37 8.06 3.92 11.15
N SER A 38 7.50 4.76 12.02
CA SER A 38 6.76 4.31 13.19
C SER A 38 5.58 3.41 12.80
N HIS A 39 4.79 3.82 11.82
CA HIS A 39 3.67 3.00 11.33
C HIS A 39 4.14 1.68 10.75
N ALA A 40 5.21 1.69 9.98
CA ALA A 40 5.78 0.47 9.39
C ALA A 40 6.30 -0.48 10.47
N GLN A 41 6.96 0.03 11.49
CA GLN A 41 7.47 -0.79 12.60
C GLN A 41 6.35 -1.42 13.42
N VAL A 42 5.29 -0.68 13.68
CA VAL A 42 4.10 -1.22 14.36
C VAL A 42 3.52 -2.38 13.58
N ALA A 43 3.43 -2.26 12.25
CA ALA A 43 2.95 -3.33 11.40
C ALA A 43 3.83 -4.58 11.50
N VAL A 44 5.14 -4.42 11.44
CA VAL A 44 6.09 -5.54 11.57
C VAL A 44 5.98 -6.20 12.95
N THR A 45 5.84 -5.41 14.00
CA THR A 45 5.69 -5.93 15.37
C THR A 45 4.39 -6.71 15.53
N ARG A 46 3.29 -6.22 14.98
CA ARG A 46 2.00 -6.93 15.02
C ARG A 46 2.04 -8.24 14.25
N LYS A 47 2.78 -8.29 13.14
CA LYS A 47 2.97 -9.50 12.36
C LYS A 47 3.58 -10.63 13.22
N ALA A 48 4.47 -10.31 14.14
CA ALA A 48 5.10 -11.29 15.00
C ALA A 48 4.15 -11.85 16.08
N ARG A 49 2.99 -11.24 16.31
CA ARG A 49 2.13 -11.58 17.45
C ARG A 49 0.95 -12.49 17.13
N ALA A 50 0.19 -12.28 16.06
CA ALA A 50 -1.04 -13.05 15.87
C ALA A 50 -1.59 -13.10 14.45
N LEU A 51 -1.65 -12.01 13.72
CA LEU A 51 -2.23 -11.97 12.38
C LEU A 51 -1.18 -11.56 11.36
N PRO A 52 -1.13 -12.22 10.20
CA PRO A 52 -0.20 -11.80 9.15
C PRO A 52 -0.52 -10.36 8.72
N VAL A 53 0.48 -9.50 8.84
CA VAL A 53 0.42 -8.13 8.33
C VAL A 53 1.52 -7.99 7.30
N SER A 54 1.17 -7.62 6.08
CA SER A 54 2.13 -7.35 5.02
C SER A 54 2.09 -5.88 4.65
N ILE A 55 3.24 -5.36 4.24
CA ILE A 55 3.35 -4.02 3.71
C ILE A 55 3.63 -4.17 2.22
N ALA A 56 2.89 -3.44 1.40
CA ALA A 56 3.02 -3.55 -0.04
C ALA A 56 2.89 -2.19 -0.71
N VAL A 57 3.52 -2.06 -1.87
CA VAL A 57 3.43 -0.87 -2.71
C VAL A 57 3.00 -1.29 -4.10
N PRO A 58 1.95 -0.69 -4.66
CA PRO A 58 1.62 -0.90 -6.07
C PRO A 58 2.77 -0.44 -6.95
N ALA A 59 3.12 -1.24 -7.95
CA ALA A 59 4.29 -0.96 -8.79
C ALA A 59 4.22 0.42 -9.46
N ALA A 60 3.04 0.86 -9.89
CA ALA A 60 2.87 2.18 -10.49
C ALA A 60 3.13 3.31 -9.48
N VAL A 61 2.81 3.11 -8.20
CA VAL A 61 3.12 4.07 -7.14
C VAL A 61 4.62 4.21 -6.97
N ARG A 62 5.35 3.11 -6.98
CA ARG A 62 6.81 3.12 -6.86
C ARG A 62 7.45 3.85 -8.05
N VAL A 63 6.93 3.66 -9.25
CA VAL A 63 7.39 4.37 -10.45
C VAL A 63 7.17 5.87 -10.31
N GLU A 64 5.98 6.28 -9.89
CA GLU A 64 5.67 7.71 -9.69
C GLU A 64 6.55 8.33 -8.62
N ALA A 65 6.84 7.60 -7.55
CA ALA A 65 7.73 8.05 -6.50
C ALA A 65 9.21 8.12 -6.94
N GLY A 66 9.54 7.56 -8.10
CA GLY A 66 10.90 7.57 -8.63
C GLY A 66 11.87 6.69 -7.85
N ARG A 67 11.40 5.60 -7.26
CA ARG A 67 12.21 4.75 -6.40
C ARG A 67 12.51 3.41 -7.07
N ASP A 68 13.74 3.20 -7.48
CA ASP A 68 14.19 1.90 -7.93
C ASP A 68 14.84 1.11 -6.79
N ARG A 69 14.91 -0.23 -6.94
CA ARG A 69 15.40 -1.11 -5.89
C ARG A 69 16.91 -1.04 -5.67
N THR A 70 17.64 -0.42 -6.60
CA THR A 70 19.09 -0.32 -6.53
C THR A 70 19.55 0.92 -5.78
N SER A 71 18.67 1.88 -5.52
CA SER A 71 19.02 3.11 -4.80
C SER A 71 19.35 2.82 -3.33
N SER A 72 20.30 3.55 -2.78
CA SER A 72 20.66 3.43 -1.36
C SER A 72 19.49 3.76 -0.44
N SER A 73 18.62 4.68 -0.84
CA SER A 73 17.42 5.02 -0.09
C SER A 73 16.44 3.86 -0.01
N TRP A 74 16.41 2.99 -1.02
CA TRP A 74 15.56 1.81 -1.01
C TRP A 74 16.06 0.69 -0.10
N ALA A 75 17.36 0.70 0.24
CA ALA A 75 17.93 -0.33 1.12
C ALA A 75 17.20 -0.43 2.46
N PHE A 76 16.77 0.71 3.03
CA PHE A 76 15.99 0.71 4.26
C PHE A 76 14.62 0.05 4.04
N ILE A 77 13.94 0.38 2.95
CA ILE A 77 12.63 -0.20 2.60
C ILE A 77 12.76 -1.71 2.38
N ASN A 78 13.83 -2.16 1.73
CA ASN A 78 14.07 -3.59 1.52
C ASN A 78 14.19 -4.36 2.84
N ARG A 79 14.74 -3.75 3.88
CA ARG A 79 14.82 -4.40 5.20
C ARG A 79 13.44 -4.57 5.85
N LEU A 80 12.48 -3.75 5.49
CA LEU A 80 11.09 -3.87 5.96
C LEU A 80 10.30 -4.93 5.19
N ARG A 81 10.90 -5.56 4.17
CA ARG A 81 10.27 -6.57 3.31
C ARG A 81 8.97 -6.07 2.68
N ILE A 82 9.01 -4.86 2.14
CA ILE A 82 7.87 -4.29 1.42
C ILE A 82 7.78 -4.97 0.06
N ALA A 83 6.63 -5.59 -0.21
CA ALA A 83 6.38 -6.28 -1.46
C ALA A 83 5.90 -5.31 -2.54
N ASP A 84 6.26 -5.58 -3.79
CA ASP A 84 5.63 -4.92 -4.92
C ASP A 84 4.34 -5.62 -5.29
N ILE A 85 3.30 -4.85 -5.59
CA ILE A 85 2.08 -5.38 -6.21
C ILE A 85 2.21 -5.09 -7.70
N PRO A 86 2.35 -6.13 -8.55
CA PRO A 86 2.56 -5.91 -9.97
C PRO A 86 1.31 -5.32 -10.64
N LEU A 87 1.54 -4.54 -11.69
CA LEU A 87 0.46 -4.07 -12.56
C LEU A 87 0.27 -5.11 -13.68
N ASP A 88 -0.20 -6.29 -13.29
CA ASP A 88 -0.51 -7.37 -14.21
C ASP A 88 -1.81 -7.08 -14.99
N PRO A 89 -2.19 -7.92 -15.97
CA PRO A 89 -3.40 -7.66 -16.75
C PRO A 89 -4.67 -7.52 -15.89
N GLY A 90 -4.82 -8.31 -14.84
CA GLY A 90 -5.98 -8.22 -13.94
C GLY A 90 -6.00 -6.90 -13.20
N HIS A 91 -4.88 -6.50 -12.61
CA HIS A 91 -4.76 -5.20 -11.94
C HIS A 91 -4.89 -4.05 -12.93
N ALA A 92 -4.38 -4.20 -14.15
CA ALA A 92 -4.52 -3.17 -15.19
C ALA A 92 -5.99 -2.95 -15.56
N ASN A 93 -6.77 -4.02 -15.71
CA ASN A 93 -8.20 -3.91 -15.98
C ASN A 93 -8.93 -3.20 -14.83
N ALA A 94 -8.66 -3.60 -13.60
CA ALA A 94 -9.28 -2.98 -12.43
C ALA A 94 -8.87 -1.52 -12.29
N ALA A 95 -7.60 -1.20 -12.49
CA ALA A 95 -7.08 0.17 -12.43
C ALA A 95 -7.69 1.05 -13.54
N ALA A 96 -7.83 0.53 -14.75
CA ALA A 96 -8.49 1.25 -15.84
C ALA A 96 -9.93 1.60 -15.47
N GLY A 97 -10.65 0.68 -14.83
CA GLY A 97 -11.99 0.93 -14.32
C GLY A 97 -12.03 2.04 -13.29
N VAL A 98 -11.14 2.00 -12.30
CA VAL A 98 -11.02 3.05 -11.27
C VAL A 98 -10.76 4.41 -11.93
N ARG A 99 -9.81 4.46 -12.86
CA ARG A 99 -9.43 5.69 -13.53
C ARG A 99 -10.57 6.27 -14.36
N ASN A 100 -11.32 5.41 -15.03
CA ASN A 100 -12.48 5.85 -15.83
C ASN A 100 -13.59 6.44 -14.95
N ARG A 101 -13.79 5.91 -13.75
CA ARG A 101 -14.81 6.39 -12.82
C ARG A 101 -14.39 7.61 -12.01
N THR A 102 -13.11 7.72 -11.67
CA THR A 102 -12.61 8.71 -10.70
C THR A 102 -11.65 9.73 -11.29
N ARG A 103 -11.08 9.46 -12.46
CA ARG A 103 -10.10 10.31 -13.17
C ARG A 103 -8.82 10.59 -12.38
N VAL A 104 -8.46 9.67 -11.50
CA VAL A 104 -7.21 9.77 -10.73
C VAL A 104 -6.00 9.40 -11.59
N SER A 105 -4.79 9.60 -11.05
CA SER A 105 -3.54 9.21 -11.72
C SER A 105 -3.47 7.69 -11.90
N VAL A 106 -2.57 7.24 -12.78
CA VAL A 106 -2.31 5.79 -12.97
C VAL A 106 -1.87 5.15 -11.66
N ALA A 107 -1.00 5.82 -10.90
CA ALA A 107 -0.54 5.30 -9.60
C ALA A 107 -1.70 5.15 -8.62
N ASP A 108 -2.55 6.15 -8.49
CA ASP A 108 -3.72 6.09 -7.61
C ASP A 108 -4.73 5.06 -8.08
N ALA A 109 -4.90 4.90 -9.39
CA ALA A 109 -5.77 3.87 -9.95
C ALA A 109 -5.25 2.46 -9.62
N HIS A 110 -3.93 2.25 -9.69
CA HIS A 110 -3.33 0.98 -9.31
C HIS A 110 -3.52 0.71 -7.81
N LEU A 111 -3.38 1.74 -6.98
CA LEU A 111 -3.66 1.64 -5.55
C LEU A 111 -5.12 1.23 -5.32
N GLY A 112 -6.07 1.84 -6.02
CA GLY A 112 -7.49 1.48 -5.96
C GLY A 112 -7.75 0.04 -6.36
N ALA A 113 -7.09 -0.45 -7.39
CA ALA A 113 -7.19 -1.85 -7.80
C ALA A 113 -6.65 -2.79 -6.72
N ALA A 114 -5.54 -2.42 -6.07
CA ALA A 114 -4.96 -3.19 -4.97
C ALA A 114 -5.90 -3.22 -3.75
N ILE A 115 -6.56 -2.12 -3.42
CA ILE A 115 -7.58 -2.06 -2.38
C ILE A 115 -8.70 -3.06 -2.69
N GLY A 116 -9.16 -3.07 -3.93
CA GLY A 116 -10.25 -3.95 -4.36
C GLY A 116 -9.92 -5.44 -4.27
N ALA A 117 -8.65 -5.80 -4.39
CA ALA A 117 -8.21 -7.18 -4.36
C ALA A 117 -7.90 -7.70 -2.94
N ALA A 118 -7.83 -6.81 -1.96
CA ALA A 118 -7.47 -7.17 -0.59
C ALA A 118 -8.69 -7.23 0.32
N TYR A 119 -8.60 -7.99 1.40
CA TYR A 119 -9.72 -8.14 2.34
C TYR A 119 -9.71 -7.06 3.43
N GLN A 120 -8.63 -6.92 4.14
CA GLN A 120 -8.45 -5.85 5.14
C GLN A 120 -7.29 -4.97 4.70
N VAL A 121 -7.56 -3.70 4.53
CA VAL A 121 -6.59 -2.76 3.98
C VAL A 121 -6.45 -1.56 4.89
N THR A 122 -5.20 -1.22 5.18
CA THR A 122 -4.81 0.05 5.76
C THR A 122 -3.99 0.80 4.71
N VAL A 123 -4.29 2.06 4.47
CA VAL A 123 -3.55 2.89 3.53
C VAL A 123 -2.80 3.97 4.30
N LEU A 124 -1.48 4.03 4.15
CA LEU A 124 -0.68 5.15 4.63
C LEU A 124 -0.63 6.22 3.55
N THR A 125 -1.10 7.40 3.87
CA THR A 125 -1.25 8.48 2.89
C THR A 125 -1.14 9.86 3.53
N SER A 126 -0.67 10.83 2.76
CA SER A 126 -0.74 12.24 3.13
C SER A 126 -2.04 12.89 2.66
N ASP A 127 -2.84 12.17 1.87
CA ASP A 127 -4.08 12.70 1.29
C ASP A 127 -5.26 11.75 1.54
N PRO A 128 -5.83 11.77 2.76
CA PRO A 128 -6.95 10.89 3.11
C PRO A 128 -8.19 11.08 2.23
N LEU A 129 -8.45 12.28 1.73
CA LEU A 129 -9.62 12.54 0.89
C LEU A 129 -9.47 11.86 -0.46
N ASP A 130 -8.31 11.94 -1.09
CA ASP A 130 -8.05 11.26 -2.35
C ASP A 130 -8.14 9.74 -2.19
N MET A 131 -7.71 9.21 -1.05
CA MET A 131 -7.83 7.78 -0.78
C MET A 131 -9.27 7.33 -0.65
N SER A 132 -10.15 8.16 -0.10
CA SER A 132 -11.57 7.86 -0.04
C SER A 132 -12.18 7.75 -1.43
N VAL A 133 -11.76 8.61 -2.36
CA VAL A 133 -12.21 8.55 -3.76
C VAL A 133 -11.73 7.25 -4.42
N VAL A 134 -10.45 6.92 -4.26
CA VAL A 134 -9.84 5.74 -4.87
C VAL A 134 -10.44 4.44 -4.31
N ALA A 135 -10.83 4.43 -3.04
CA ALA A 135 -11.44 3.28 -2.40
C ALA A 135 -12.84 2.96 -2.92
N GLU A 136 -13.52 3.92 -3.55
CA GLU A 136 -14.84 3.76 -4.15
C GLU A 136 -15.86 3.12 -3.19
N GLY A 137 -15.92 3.60 -1.96
CA GLY A 137 -16.87 3.10 -0.96
C GLY A 137 -16.46 1.81 -0.26
N LYS A 138 -15.32 1.23 -0.60
CA LYS A 138 -14.82 0.06 0.11
C LYS A 138 -14.36 0.43 1.51
N HIS A 139 -14.55 -0.49 2.45
CA HIS A 139 -14.17 -0.25 3.82
C HIS A 139 -12.66 -0.40 3.99
N ILE A 140 -11.99 0.71 4.26
CA ILE A 140 -10.55 0.74 4.49
C ILE A 140 -10.23 1.58 5.73
N GLU A 141 -9.09 1.29 6.34
CA GLU A 141 -8.52 2.17 7.36
C GLU A 141 -7.52 3.11 6.67
N VAL A 142 -7.71 4.40 6.85
CA VAL A 142 -6.80 5.41 6.30
C VAL A 142 -5.99 6.00 7.45
N VAL A 143 -4.66 5.92 7.32
CA VAL A 143 -3.73 6.49 8.30
C VAL A 143 -3.05 7.69 7.65
N ALA A 144 -3.36 8.87 8.17
CA ALA A 144 -2.77 10.12 7.69
C ALA A 144 -1.33 10.27 8.19
N LEU A 145 -0.44 10.63 7.29
CA LEU A 145 0.94 10.94 7.62
C LEU A 145 1.16 12.40 7.98
#